data_093f00bf84a7cfcf795fa39cb0963960
#
_entry.id   093f00bf84a7cfcf795fa39cb0963960
#
_cell.length_a   1.000
_cell.length_b   1.000
_cell.length_c   1.000
_cell.angle_alpha   90.00
_cell.angle_beta   90.00
_cell.angle_gamma   90.00
#
_symmetry.space_group_name_H-M   'P 1'
#
loop_
_entity.id
_entity.type
_entity.pdbx_description
1 polymer ?
#
loop_
_entity_poly.entity_id
_entity_poly.type
_entity_poly.pdbx_seq_one_letter_code
_entity_poly.pdbx_strand_id
1 'polypeptide(L)'
;MLDFTKELCPDRPLIHPTSQTKNCRFGRYVEIGDHCVLEETEVGDYTYCFGSNDIIYTALGKFNSIATGVRINPVQHPAKLRAAAHHFTYRCSHYGLGPDDAALIDWRRQNHRVVTGNDVWLGHNAVLMGGVVEKFQPVLEERFSRH
;
A
#
# COMPACT_ATOMS: atom_id res chain seq x y z
N MET A 1 -5.73 -13.02 -8.44
CA MET A 1 -6.96 -13.64 -7.90
C MET A 1 -6.67 -14.30 -6.58
N LEU A 2 -7.63 -14.33 -5.69
CA LEU A 2 -7.49 -15.04 -4.41
C LEU A 2 -7.67 -16.55 -4.61
N ASP A 3 -7.07 -17.33 -3.74
CA ASP A 3 -7.14 -18.80 -3.76
C ASP A 3 -8.05 -19.32 -2.64
N PHE A 4 -9.34 -19.37 -2.90
CA PHE A 4 -10.33 -19.83 -1.93
C PHE A 4 -10.27 -21.34 -1.65
N THR A 5 -9.35 -22.07 -2.29
CA THR A 5 -9.12 -23.49 -1.98
C THR A 5 -8.17 -23.69 -0.81
N LYS A 6 -7.49 -22.63 -0.37
CA LYS A 6 -6.55 -22.66 0.76
C LYS A 6 -7.15 -22.04 2.00
N GLU A 7 -6.84 -22.64 3.13
CA GLU A 7 -7.15 -22.07 4.44
C GLU A 7 -6.10 -21.03 4.82
N LEU A 8 -6.53 -19.85 5.24
CA LEU A 8 -5.65 -18.82 5.75
C LEU A 8 -5.23 -19.16 7.18
N CYS A 9 -4.03 -18.75 7.56
CA CYS A 9 -3.51 -18.97 8.90
C CYS A 9 -3.12 -17.65 9.60
N PRO A 10 -3.14 -17.67 10.96
CA PRO A 10 -2.80 -16.46 11.73
C PRO A 10 -1.30 -16.14 11.73
N ASP A 11 -0.43 -17.11 11.46
CA ASP A 11 1.01 -16.99 11.67
C ASP A 11 1.76 -16.51 10.45
N ARG A 12 1.16 -16.59 9.27
CA ARG A 12 1.79 -16.18 8.01
C ARG A 12 0.75 -15.76 6.98
N PRO A 13 1.04 -14.74 6.17
CA PRO A 13 0.18 -14.37 5.06
C PRO A 13 0.22 -15.42 3.94
N LEU A 14 -0.86 -15.54 3.20
CA LEU A 14 -0.87 -16.24 1.92
C LEU A 14 -0.56 -15.23 0.82
N ILE A 15 0.63 -15.34 0.25
CA ILE A 15 1.09 -14.44 -0.81
C ILE A 15 1.25 -15.22 -2.11
N HIS A 16 0.60 -14.77 -3.17
CA HIS A 16 0.73 -15.40 -4.47
C HIS A 16 2.19 -15.34 -4.97
N PRO A 17 2.73 -16.42 -5.58
CA PRO A 17 4.13 -16.47 -6.00
C PRO A 17 4.58 -15.39 -6.99
N THR A 18 3.64 -14.81 -7.75
CA THR A 18 3.93 -13.70 -8.69
C THR A 18 4.00 -12.34 -8.02
N SER A 19 3.61 -12.24 -6.75
CA SER A 19 3.61 -10.98 -6.02
C SER A 19 4.94 -10.72 -5.33
N GLN A 20 5.28 -9.45 -5.20
CA GLN A 20 6.54 -8.99 -4.60
C GLN A 20 6.24 -8.17 -3.36
N THR A 21 6.94 -8.47 -2.28
CA THR A 21 6.84 -7.71 -1.03
C THR A 21 8.22 -7.32 -0.55
N LYS A 22 8.35 -6.07 -0.07
CA LYS A 22 9.60 -5.55 0.46
C LYS A 22 9.34 -4.72 1.72
N ASN A 23 9.98 -5.09 2.82
CA ASN A 23 9.84 -4.40 4.12
C ASN A 23 8.38 -4.24 4.55
N CYS A 24 7.59 -5.30 4.41
CA CYS A 24 6.18 -5.32 4.78
C CYS A 24 5.96 -6.06 6.10
N ARG A 25 4.92 -5.65 6.83
CA ARG A 25 4.39 -6.39 7.98
C ARG A 25 2.96 -6.83 7.70
N PHE A 26 2.68 -8.06 8.03
CA PHE A 26 1.36 -8.66 7.80
C PHE A 26 0.75 -9.08 9.13
N GLY A 27 -0.51 -8.75 9.31
CA GLY A 27 -1.32 -9.25 10.38
C GLY A 27 -1.76 -10.69 10.17
N ARG A 28 -2.80 -11.09 10.88
CA ARG A 28 -3.33 -12.46 10.87
C ARG A 28 -4.33 -12.61 9.73
N TYR A 29 -4.35 -13.80 9.12
CA TYR A 29 -5.32 -14.17 8.07
C TYR A 29 -5.32 -13.21 6.87
N VAL A 30 -4.14 -12.80 6.43
CA VAL A 30 -3.96 -11.90 5.29
C VAL A 30 -3.73 -12.69 4.02
N GLU A 31 -4.36 -12.26 2.92
CA GLU A 31 -4.10 -12.82 1.60
C GLU A 31 -3.73 -11.73 0.59
N ILE A 32 -2.65 -11.97 -0.15
CA ILE A 32 -2.20 -11.13 -1.26
C ILE A 32 -2.30 -11.95 -2.55
N GLY A 33 -3.17 -11.52 -3.44
CA GLY A 33 -3.38 -12.14 -4.74
C GLY A 33 -2.23 -11.93 -5.71
N ASP A 34 -2.46 -12.26 -6.96
CA ASP A 34 -1.43 -12.30 -8.01
C ASP A 34 -0.96 -10.90 -8.45
N HIS A 35 0.30 -10.82 -8.88
CA HIS A 35 0.91 -9.63 -9.48
C HIS A 35 0.79 -8.35 -8.62
N CYS A 36 0.77 -8.48 -7.31
CA CYS A 36 0.81 -7.34 -6.40
C CYS A 36 2.24 -6.94 -6.10
N VAL A 37 2.46 -5.64 -5.91
CA VAL A 37 3.72 -5.08 -5.41
C VAL A 37 3.41 -4.30 -4.14
N LEU A 38 3.96 -4.74 -3.02
CA LEU A 38 3.84 -4.07 -1.73
C LEU A 38 5.24 -3.67 -1.23
N GLU A 39 5.44 -2.40 -0.94
CA GLU A 39 6.71 -1.89 -0.41
C GLU A 39 6.45 -1.01 0.81
N GLU A 40 7.23 -1.22 1.87
CA GLU A 40 7.16 -0.42 3.11
C GLU A 40 5.71 -0.30 3.65
N THR A 41 4.96 -1.41 3.61
CA THR A 41 3.52 -1.43 3.88
C THR A 41 3.19 -2.34 5.05
N GLU A 42 2.29 -1.87 5.91
CA GLU A 42 1.68 -2.67 6.97
C GLU A 42 0.27 -3.07 6.55
N VAL A 43 -0.05 -4.34 6.69
CA VAL A 43 -1.36 -4.90 6.34
C VAL A 43 -2.00 -5.47 7.59
N GLY A 44 -3.15 -4.92 7.98
CA GLY A 44 -3.88 -5.36 9.18
C GLY A 44 -4.56 -6.71 9.02
N ASP A 45 -5.02 -7.25 10.15
CA ASP A 45 -5.66 -8.58 10.21
C ASP A 45 -6.85 -8.69 9.25
N TYR A 46 -7.04 -9.84 8.63
CA TYR A 46 -8.14 -10.17 7.73
C TYR A 46 -8.25 -9.27 6.48
N THR A 47 -7.23 -8.51 6.16
CA THR A 47 -7.18 -7.71 4.94
C THR A 47 -6.74 -8.55 3.77
N TYR A 48 -7.35 -8.36 2.61
CA TYR A 48 -6.94 -9.01 1.38
C TYR A 48 -6.75 -8.03 0.22
N CYS A 49 -5.83 -8.36 -0.67
CA CYS A 49 -5.60 -7.68 -1.94
C CYS A 49 -5.86 -8.66 -3.07
N PHE A 50 -6.77 -8.32 -3.99
CA PHE A 50 -7.25 -9.27 -4.99
C PHE A 50 -6.20 -9.59 -6.06
N GLY A 51 -5.62 -8.59 -6.71
CA GLY A 51 -4.57 -8.80 -7.72
C GLY A 51 -4.17 -7.51 -8.43
N SER A 52 -2.97 -7.52 -9.01
CA SER A 52 -2.42 -6.39 -9.79
C SER A 52 -2.45 -5.05 -9.02
N ASN A 53 -2.22 -5.09 -7.73
CA ASN A 53 -2.20 -3.92 -6.87
C ASN A 53 -0.77 -3.44 -6.67
N ASP A 54 -0.61 -2.12 -6.53
CA ASP A 54 0.67 -1.48 -6.26
C ASP A 54 0.49 -0.56 -5.03
N ILE A 55 1.06 -0.97 -3.91
CA ILE A 55 0.83 -0.36 -2.60
C ILE A 55 2.17 -0.03 -1.95
N ILE A 56 2.44 1.26 -1.75
CA ILE A 56 3.72 1.74 -1.27
C ILE A 56 3.52 2.68 -0.06
N TYR A 57 4.38 2.58 0.95
CA TYR A 57 4.36 3.45 2.15
C TYR A 57 2.97 3.63 2.75
N THR A 58 2.31 2.53 3.03
CA THR A 58 0.90 2.50 3.44
C THR A 58 0.73 1.71 4.73
N ALA A 59 -0.21 2.14 5.56
CA ALA A 59 -0.73 1.34 6.65
C ALA A 59 -2.19 1.01 6.36
N LEU A 60 -2.46 -0.24 6.01
CA LEU A 60 -3.81 -0.77 5.85
C LEU A 60 -4.33 -1.28 7.20
N GLY A 61 -5.52 -0.84 7.58
CA GLY A 61 -6.20 -1.35 8.76
C GLY A 61 -6.67 -2.78 8.60
N LYS A 62 -7.54 -3.21 9.51
CA LYS A 62 -8.11 -4.56 9.54
C LYS A 62 -9.33 -4.67 8.63
N PHE A 63 -9.61 -5.87 8.15
CA PHE A 63 -10.80 -6.18 7.36
C PHE A 63 -10.96 -5.36 6.08
N ASN A 64 -9.88 -4.85 5.51
CA ASN A 64 -9.94 -4.11 4.26
C ASN A 64 -10.08 -5.05 3.07
N SER A 65 -10.90 -4.64 2.11
CA SER A 65 -11.16 -5.35 0.86
C SER A 65 -10.59 -4.54 -0.29
N ILE A 66 -9.46 -4.96 -0.83
CA ILE A 66 -8.77 -4.27 -1.92
C ILE A 66 -9.02 -5.01 -3.22
N ALA A 67 -9.76 -4.40 -4.14
CA ALA A 67 -10.08 -4.99 -5.43
C ALA A 67 -8.87 -4.97 -6.39
N THR A 68 -9.07 -5.35 -7.64
CA THR A 68 -7.99 -5.44 -8.64
C THR A 68 -7.56 -4.06 -9.15
N GLY A 69 -6.26 -3.90 -9.37
CA GLY A 69 -5.70 -2.73 -10.03
C GLY A 69 -5.64 -1.47 -9.17
N VAL A 70 -5.76 -1.61 -7.87
CA VAL A 70 -5.69 -0.48 -6.94
C VAL A 70 -4.25 0.01 -6.81
N ARG A 71 -4.08 1.32 -6.89
CA ARG A 71 -2.80 1.99 -6.64
C ARG A 71 -2.89 2.84 -5.38
N ILE A 72 -2.04 2.53 -4.41
CA ILE A 72 -1.97 3.31 -3.18
C ILE A 72 -0.60 3.97 -3.08
N ASN A 73 -0.63 5.28 -2.90
CA ASN A 73 0.54 6.11 -2.77
C ASN A 73 1.47 6.06 -4.00
N PRO A 74 0.96 6.30 -5.21
CA PRO A 74 1.80 6.38 -6.38
C PRO A 74 2.81 7.51 -6.21
N VAL A 75 4.01 7.28 -6.72
CA VAL A 75 5.10 8.25 -6.60
C VAL A 75 4.73 9.57 -7.28
N GLN A 76 4.78 10.67 -6.52
CA GLN A 76 4.54 12.02 -7.03
C GLN A 76 5.84 12.69 -7.45
N HIS A 77 5.76 13.55 -8.45
CA HIS A 77 6.88 14.41 -8.83
C HIS A 77 6.97 15.66 -7.94
N PRO A 78 8.18 16.12 -7.59
CA PRO A 78 8.37 17.28 -6.72
C PRO A 78 8.19 18.61 -7.49
N ALA A 79 7.04 18.80 -8.13
CA ALA A 79 6.79 19.92 -9.05
C ALA A 79 6.94 21.31 -8.42
N LYS A 80 6.74 21.41 -7.10
CA LYS A 80 6.89 22.68 -6.36
C LYS A 80 8.30 22.92 -5.80
N LEU A 81 9.15 21.89 -5.81
CA LEU A 81 10.47 21.91 -5.17
C LEU A 81 11.63 21.93 -6.16
N ARG A 82 11.35 21.75 -7.43
CA ARG A 82 12.36 21.63 -8.48
C ARG A 82 11.94 22.40 -9.75
N ALA A 83 12.94 22.87 -10.49
CA ALA A 83 12.71 23.53 -11.78
C ALA A 83 12.14 22.59 -12.85
N ALA A 84 12.37 21.29 -12.72
CA ALA A 84 11.80 20.24 -13.56
C ALA A 84 11.21 19.14 -12.70
N ALA A 85 10.05 18.61 -13.10
CA ALA A 85 9.38 17.53 -12.38
C ALA A 85 10.10 16.17 -12.57
N HIS A 86 10.87 16.01 -13.62
CA HIS A 86 11.52 14.75 -13.97
C HIS A 86 12.51 14.29 -12.89
N HIS A 87 12.58 13.00 -12.66
CA HIS A 87 13.37 12.41 -11.57
C HIS A 87 14.90 12.55 -11.74
N PHE A 88 15.41 12.93 -12.92
CA PHE A 88 16.85 13.20 -13.07
C PHE A 88 17.36 14.28 -12.12
N THR A 89 16.47 15.16 -11.64
CA THR A 89 16.81 16.21 -10.70
C THR A 89 17.12 15.75 -9.28
N TYR A 90 16.76 14.49 -8.95
CA TYR A 90 17.01 13.92 -7.62
C TYR A 90 17.49 12.44 -7.65
N ARG A 91 17.37 11.76 -8.79
CA ARG A 91 17.97 10.45 -9.04
C ARG A 91 19.12 10.57 -10.04
N CYS A 92 20.03 11.45 -9.73
CA CYS A 92 21.13 11.84 -10.61
C CYS A 92 22.05 10.67 -10.94
N SER A 93 22.27 9.73 -10.01
CA SER A 93 23.12 8.57 -10.20
C SER A 93 22.61 7.65 -11.31
N HIS A 94 21.30 7.56 -11.48
CA HIS A 94 20.67 6.76 -12.53
C HIS A 94 21.06 7.22 -13.96
N TYR A 95 21.40 8.48 -14.08
CA TYR A 95 21.80 9.12 -15.36
C TYR A 95 23.30 9.46 -15.43
N GLY A 96 24.09 9.03 -14.46
CA GLY A 96 25.51 9.38 -14.39
C GLY A 96 25.80 10.86 -14.16
N LEU A 97 24.87 11.62 -13.58
CA LEU A 97 24.96 13.07 -13.38
C LEU A 97 25.45 13.45 -11.97
N GLY A 98 25.78 12.49 -11.13
CA GLY A 98 26.24 12.73 -9.77
C GLY A 98 25.44 11.96 -8.72
N PRO A 99 25.60 12.28 -7.44
CA PRO A 99 24.88 11.60 -6.35
C PRO A 99 23.40 11.96 -6.34
N ASP A 100 22.57 11.02 -5.83
CA ASP A 100 21.16 11.23 -5.64
C ASP A 100 20.88 12.23 -4.50
N ASP A 101 19.75 12.93 -4.59
CA ASP A 101 19.24 13.75 -3.48
C ASP A 101 18.46 12.85 -2.50
N ALA A 102 19.19 12.22 -1.58
CA ALA A 102 18.61 11.31 -0.61
C ALA A 102 17.56 12.00 0.28
N ALA A 103 17.78 13.25 0.66
CA ALA A 103 16.86 13.99 1.51
C ALA A 103 15.48 14.20 0.84
N LEU A 104 15.46 14.49 -0.45
CA LEU A 104 14.21 14.62 -1.20
C LEU A 104 13.51 13.28 -1.38
N ILE A 105 14.27 12.22 -1.62
CA ILE A 105 13.74 10.86 -1.74
C ILE A 105 13.08 10.44 -0.42
N ASP A 106 13.74 10.65 0.70
CA ASP A 106 13.24 10.32 2.04
C ASP A 106 12.02 11.17 2.42
N TRP A 107 12.05 12.45 2.12
CA TRP A 107 10.90 13.33 2.36
C TRP A 107 9.63 12.83 1.63
N ARG A 108 9.76 12.42 0.38
CA ARG A 108 8.63 11.87 -0.39
C ARG A 108 8.08 10.59 0.22
N ARG A 109 8.94 9.79 0.82
CA ARG A 109 8.58 8.52 1.45
C ARG A 109 7.87 8.71 2.78
N GLN A 110 8.42 9.54 3.65
CA GLN A 110 8.01 9.65 5.05
C GLN A 110 6.79 10.55 5.25
N ASN A 111 6.66 11.62 4.48
CA ASN A 111 5.64 12.65 4.72
C ASN A 111 4.32 12.42 3.98
N HIS A 112 4.23 11.37 3.18
CA HIS A 112 3.06 11.11 2.35
C HIS A 112 2.51 9.70 2.53
N ARG A 113 2.70 9.13 3.72
CA ARG A 113 2.13 7.82 4.05
C ARG A 113 0.61 7.85 3.89
N VAL A 114 0.05 6.80 3.31
CA VAL A 114 -1.38 6.57 3.27
C VAL A 114 -1.78 5.71 4.45
N VAL A 115 -2.89 6.04 5.07
CA VAL A 115 -3.46 5.25 6.18
C VAL A 115 -4.91 4.95 5.87
N THR A 116 -5.28 3.68 5.87
CA THR A 116 -6.69 3.28 5.85
C THR A 116 -7.13 2.83 7.24
N GLY A 117 -8.38 3.11 7.58
CA GLY A 117 -9.01 2.55 8.77
C GLY A 117 -9.36 1.07 8.59
N ASN A 118 -10.26 0.59 9.42
CA ASN A 118 -10.76 -0.78 9.36
C ASN A 118 -11.98 -0.88 8.44
N ASP A 119 -12.16 -2.03 7.79
CA ASP A 119 -13.30 -2.35 6.95
C ASP A 119 -13.52 -1.35 5.80
N VAL A 120 -12.44 -0.96 5.16
CA VAL A 120 -12.45 -0.10 3.98
C VAL A 120 -12.51 -0.95 2.72
N TRP A 121 -13.40 -0.62 1.83
CA TRP A 121 -13.47 -1.21 0.51
C TRP A 121 -12.90 -0.26 -0.54
N LEU A 122 -11.84 -0.69 -1.22
CA LEU A 122 -11.28 0.00 -2.37
C LEU A 122 -11.69 -0.74 -3.65
N GLY A 123 -12.51 -0.08 -4.45
CA GLY A 123 -13.00 -0.63 -5.71
C GLY A 123 -11.90 -0.76 -6.78
N HIS A 124 -12.21 -1.46 -7.86
CA HIS A 124 -11.28 -1.69 -8.97
C HIS A 124 -10.68 -0.38 -9.51
N ASN A 125 -9.36 -0.41 -9.71
CA ASN A 125 -8.60 0.72 -10.27
C ASN A 125 -8.66 2.02 -9.45
N ALA A 126 -9.05 1.95 -8.18
CA ALA A 126 -9.00 3.11 -7.30
C ALA A 126 -7.55 3.58 -7.11
N VAL A 127 -7.37 4.89 -6.99
CA VAL A 127 -6.06 5.49 -6.72
C VAL A 127 -6.15 6.34 -5.46
N LEU A 128 -5.37 5.97 -4.43
CA LEU A 128 -5.20 6.78 -3.23
C LEU A 128 -3.87 7.51 -3.31
N MET A 129 -3.94 8.83 -3.37
CA MET A 129 -2.74 9.66 -3.43
C MET A 129 -2.03 9.74 -2.07
N GLY A 130 -0.74 10.05 -2.08
CA GLY A 130 0.04 10.19 -0.85
C GLY A 130 -0.58 11.19 0.13
N GLY A 131 -0.55 10.85 1.42
CA GLY A 131 -1.11 11.65 2.51
C GLY A 131 -2.61 11.45 2.75
N VAL A 132 -3.28 10.61 1.98
CA VAL A 132 -4.70 10.29 2.22
C VAL A 132 -4.85 9.49 3.51
N VAL A 133 -5.82 9.89 4.32
CA VAL A 133 -6.23 9.16 5.52
C VAL A 133 -7.70 8.80 5.36
N GLU A 134 -7.96 7.55 5.00
CA GLU A 134 -9.31 7.00 4.93
C GLU A 134 -9.69 6.43 6.30
N LYS A 135 -10.61 7.10 6.96
CA LYS A 135 -11.16 6.65 8.23
C LYS A 135 -12.54 6.04 7.98
N PHE A 136 -12.69 4.77 8.33
CA PHE A 136 -14.01 4.15 8.29
C PHE A 136 -14.92 4.69 9.40
N GLN A 137 -16.21 4.76 9.13
CA GLN A 137 -17.20 5.23 10.11
C GLN A 137 -17.48 4.17 11.19
N PRO A 138 -17.74 4.60 12.44
CA PRO A 138 -17.84 3.73 13.61
C PRO A 138 -19.02 2.74 13.67
N VAL A 139 -19.82 2.66 12.60
CA VAL A 139 -21.03 1.81 12.55
C VAL A 139 -20.73 0.32 12.75
N LEU A 140 -19.53 -0.16 12.38
CA LEU A 140 -19.15 -1.55 12.55
C LEU A 140 -18.52 -1.86 13.89
N GLU A 141 -17.81 -0.92 14.50
CA GLU A 141 -17.34 -1.09 15.88
C GLU A 141 -18.51 -1.27 16.84
N GLU A 142 -19.62 -0.57 16.66
CA GLU A 142 -20.84 -0.78 17.45
C GLU A 142 -21.50 -2.13 17.19
N ARG A 143 -21.47 -2.66 15.96
CA ARG A 143 -22.07 -3.98 15.65
C ARG A 143 -21.27 -5.15 16.21
N PHE A 144 -19.94 -5.06 16.22
CA PHE A 144 -19.09 -6.12 16.76
C PHE A 144 -18.86 -6.02 18.27
N SER A 145 -19.05 -4.86 18.89
CA SER A 145 -18.94 -4.71 20.34
C SER A 145 -20.20 -5.14 21.12
N ARG A 146 -21.32 -5.41 20.43
CA ARG A 146 -22.58 -5.88 21.05
C ARG A 146 -22.74 -7.42 21.04
N HIS A 147 -21.74 -8.12 20.62
CA HIS A 147 -21.67 -9.57 20.63
C HIS A 147 -20.41 -10.00 21.36
#